data_a156188908ab963299256e7cf7b411cd
#
_entry.id   a156188908ab963299256e7cf7b411cd
#
_cell.length_a   1.000
_cell.length_b   1.000
_cell.length_c   1.000
_cell.angle_alpha   90.00
_cell.angle_beta   90.00
_cell.angle_gamma   90.00
#
_symmetry.space_group_name_H-M   'P 1'
#
loop_
_entity.id
_entity.type
_entity.pdbx_description
1 polymer ?
#
loop_
_entity_poly.entity_id
_entity_poly.type
_entity_poly.pdbx_seq_one_letter_code
_entity_poly.pdbx_strand_id
1 'polypeptide(L)'
;MDEDKIIIIPEKYYMQIYQVGFWFLIIMSIICIAYGFFANEKAWLTYTIIGNVVGEVILIREWFSFGRVIEMDKEGCTVKWRNHNKVYRWSELKTRRIENNIKSCYTDCRKCAVMSPYEIKRFRKKDPMSYFINILHWRDWSTFYIYLDSGKINDGKNKYEGGINESIFRGKIAQWGVTFDDVNLKKVKPWEEIL
;
A
#
# COMPACT_ATOMS: atom_id res chain seq x y z
N MET A 1 12.50 -27.81 -1.26
CA MET A 1 12.17 -26.52 -1.93
C MET A 1 10.75 -26.18 -1.52
N ASP A 2 10.56 -25.07 -0.80
CA ASP A 2 9.24 -24.72 -0.23
C ASP A 2 8.24 -24.37 -1.35
N GLU A 3 7.59 -25.41 -1.89
CA GLU A 3 6.48 -25.25 -2.86
C GLU A 3 5.24 -24.59 -2.24
N ASP A 4 5.26 -24.36 -0.95
CA ASP A 4 4.11 -23.91 -0.17
C ASP A 4 4.16 -22.41 0.21
N LYS A 5 5.14 -21.67 -0.32
CA LYS A 5 5.35 -20.26 -0.01
C LYS A 5 4.95 -19.36 -1.19
N ILE A 6 4.27 -18.25 -0.89
CA ILE A 6 3.99 -17.17 -1.85
C ILE A 6 4.91 -15.99 -1.54
N ILE A 7 5.58 -15.43 -2.55
CA ILE A 7 6.42 -14.24 -2.41
C ILE A 7 5.90 -13.17 -3.37
N ILE A 8 5.49 -12.04 -2.84
CA ILE A 8 5.04 -10.89 -3.61
C ILE A 8 6.11 -9.80 -3.51
N ILE A 9 6.64 -9.42 -4.66
CA ILE A 9 7.65 -8.37 -4.78
C ILE A 9 7.01 -7.09 -5.35
N PRO A 10 7.55 -5.91 -5.02
CA PRO A 10 7.09 -4.66 -5.59
C PRO A 10 7.29 -4.65 -7.11
N GLU A 11 6.36 -4.03 -7.81
CA GLU A 11 6.51 -3.81 -9.25
C GLU A 11 7.60 -2.77 -9.51
N LYS A 12 8.61 -3.14 -10.30
CA LYS A 12 9.78 -2.30 -10.60
C LYS A 12 9.39 -0.96 -11.20
N TYR A 13 8.40 -0.96 -12.09
CA TYR A 13 7.93 0.26 -12.76
C TYR A 13 7.42 1.31 -11.76
N TYR A 14 6.59 0.91 -10.81
CA TYR A 14 6.10 1.83 -9.77
C TYR A 14 7.21 2.31 -8.86
N MET A 15 8.13 1.42 -8.48
CA MET A 15 9.28 1.83 -7.67
C MET A 15 10.14 2.89 -8.35
N GLN A 16 10.33 2.79 -9.67
CA GLN A 16 11.04 3.81 -10.45
C GLN A 16 10.27 5.13 -10.51
N ILE A 17 8.95 5.09 -10.71
CA ILE A 17 8.11 6.31 -10.72
C ILE A 17 8.20 7.05 -9.37
N TYR A 18 8.10 6.34 -8.25
CA TYR A 18 8.25 6.97 -6.93
C TYR A 18 9.63 7.59 -6.74
N GLN A 19 10.66 6.91 -7.18
CA GLN A 19 12.03 7.41 -7.09
C GLN A 19 12.22 8.68 -7.94
N VAL A 20 11.75 8.67 -9.18
CA VAL A 20 11.80 9.84 -10.06
C VAL A 20 10.96 10.99 -9.51
N GLY A 21 9.74 10.70 -9.03
CA GLY A 21 8.86 11.70 -8.41
C GLY A 21 9.47 12.36 -7.18
N PHE A 22 10.15 11.58 -6.33
CA PHE A 22 10.86 12.09 -5.15
C PHE A 22 11.99 13.06 -5.55
N TRP A 23 12.84 12.67 -6.49
CA TRP A 23 13.90 13.56 -6.97
C TRP A 23 13.37 14.81 -7.67
N PHE A 24 12.28 14.66 -8.44
CA PHE A 24 11.63 15.79 -9.07
C PHE A 24 11.11 16.81 -8.03
N LEU A 25 10.47 16.36 -6.96
CA LEU A 25 10.02 17.25 -5.88
C LEU A 25 11.18 17.97 -5.19
N ILE A 26 12.28 17.26 -4.90
CA ILE A 26 13.47 17.89 -4.30
C ILE A 26 14.01 18.99 -5.20
N ILE A 27 14.17 18.74 -6.51
CA ILE A 27 14.67 19.72 -7.45
C ILE A 27 13.72 20.94 -7.54
N MET A 28 12.43 20.69 -7.65
CA MET A 28 11.43 21.76 -7.68
C MET A 28 11.40 22.57 -6.38
N SER A 29 11.57 21.92 -5.24
CA SER A 29 11.70 22.60 -3.94
C SER A 29 12.88 23.56 -3.92
N ILE A 30 14.04 23.12 -4.37
CA ILE A 30 15.25 23.96 -4.42
C ILE A 30 15.02 25.18 -5.32
N ILE A 31 14.46 24.97 -6.53
CA ILE A 31 14.16 26.06 -7.47
C ILE A 31 13.19 27.07 -6.87
N CYS A 32 12.09 26.60 -6.27
CA CYS A 32 11.06 27.46 -5.69
C CYS A 32 11.56 28.24 -4.47
N ILE A 33 12.40 27.61 -3.63
CA ILE A 33 13.05 28.28 -2.51
C ILE A 33 13.99 29.38 -3.00
N ALA A 34 14.84 29.06 -3.99
CA ALA A 34 15.74 30.04 -4.58
C ALA A 34 14.97 31.23 -5.16
N TYR A 35 13.90 30.96 -5.93
CA TYR A 35 13.05 32.03 -6.47
C TYR A 35 12.43 32.89 -5.38
N GLY A 36 11.88 32.29 -4.32
CA GLY A 36 11.29 33.03 -3.19
C GLY A 36 12.29 33.93 -2.47
N PHE A 37 13.55 33.52 -2.37
CA PHE A 37 14.62 34.36 -1.84
C PHE A 37 14.95 35.55 -2.77
N PHE A 38 15.10 35.31 -4.07
CA PHE A 38 15.44 36.37 -5.02
C PHE A 38 14.29 37.37 -5.23
N ALA A 39 13.04 36.89 -5.23
CA ALA A 39 11.86 37.74 -5.39
C ALA A 39 11.43 38.44 -4.08
N ASN A 40 12.06 38.11 -2.95
CA ASN A 40 11.71 38.61 -1.59
C ASN A 40 10.22 38.39 -1.21
N GLU A 41 9.61 37.32 -1.72
CA GLU A 41 8.21 36.98 -1.51
C GLU A 41 8.03 35.94 -0.39
N LYS A 42 7.94 36.40 0.86
CA LYS A 42 7.83 35.56 2.05
C LYS A 42 6.59 34.61 2.02
N ALA A 43 5.45 35.09 1.52
CA ALA A 43 4.24 34.30 1.43
C ALA A 43 4.42 33.12 0.47
N TRP A 44 4.98 33.36 -0.71
CA TRP A 44 5.30 32.33 -1.68
C TRP A 44 6.24 31.26 -1.10
N LEU A 45 7.29 31.68 -0.41
CA LEU A 45 8.25 30.78 0.22
C LEU A 45 7.57 29.86 1.23
N THR A 46 6.68 30.40 2.06
CA THR A 46 5.95 29.64 3.08
C THR A 46 5.04 28.59 2.45
N TYR A 47 4.24 28.95 1.45
CA TYR A 47 3.34 28.03 0.77
C TYR A 47 4.09 26.92 0.04
N THR A 48 5.22 27.28 -0.60
CA THR A 48 6.06 26.31 -1.30
C THR A 48 6.67 25.29 -0.34
N ILE A 49 7.21 25.74 0.79
CA ILE A 49 7.78 24.82 1.81
C ILE A 49 6.70 23.87 2.33
N ILE A 50 5.54 24.38 2.71
CA ILE A 50 4.46 23.55 3.24
C ILE A 50 3.99 22.54 2.19
N GLY A 51 3.77 22.98 0.94
CA GLY A 51 3.31 22.11 -0.14
C GLY A 51 4.31 20.98 -0.46
N ASN A 52 5.61 21.30 -0.48
CA ASN A 52 6.65 20.32 -0.74
C ASN A 52 6.79 19.31 0.41
N VAL A 53 6.81 19.77 1.66
CA VAL A 53 6.86 18.86 2.83
C VAL A 53 5.68 17.88 2.81
N VAL A 54 4.47 18.37 2.53
CA VAL A 54 3.29 17.50 2.42
C VAL A 54 3.44 16.51 1.26
N GLY A 55 3.91 16.97 0.09
CA GLY A 55 4.15 16.12 -1.07
C GLY A 55 5.19 15.03 -0.80
N GLU A 56 6.31 15.38 -0.16
CA GLU A 56 7.37 14.44 0.21
C GLU A 56 6.87 13.39 1.21
N VAL A 57 6.12 13.79 2.23
CA VAL A 57 5.53 12.86 3.20
C VAL A 57 4.60 11.87 2.52
N ILE A 58 3.77 12.32 1.55
CA ILE A 58 2.89 11.45 0.78
C ILE A 58 3.70 10.45 -0.05
N LEU A 59 4.72 10.92 -0.79
CA LEU A 59 5.56 10.05 -1.63
C LEU A 59 6.35 9.04 -0.82
N ILE A 60 6.93 9.45 0.29
CA ILE A 60 7.65 8.56 1.21
C ILE A 60 6.71 7.47 1.73
N ARG A 61 5.50 7.85 2.15
CA ARG A 61 4.49 6.89 2.61
C ARG A 61 4.10 5.89 1.54
N GLU A 62 3.81 6.34 0.33
CA GLU A 62 3.45 5.46 -0.78
C GLU A 62 4.62 4.53 -1.12
N TRP A 63 5.85 5.04 -1.16
CA TRP A 63 7.03 4.21 -1.37
C TRP A 63 7.18 3.12 -0.31
N PHE A 64 6.96 3.47 0.98
CA PHE A 64 6.95 2.48 2.06
C PHE A 64 5.84 1.43 1.90
N SER A 65 4.69 1.83 1.41
CA SER A 65 3.55 0.92 1.21
C SER A 65 3.76 -0.05 0.05
N PHE A 66 4.34 0.40 -1.05
CA PHE A 66 4.53 -0.38 -2.27
C PHE A 66 5.89 -1.09 -2.34
N GLY A 67 6.91 -0.59 -1.66
CA GLY A 67 8.26 -1.16 -1.67
C GLY A 67 8.45 -2.40 -0.79
N ARG A 68 7.37 -2.98 -0.28
CA ARG A 68 7.43 -4.13 0.62
C ARG A 68 7.44 -5.44 -0.14
N VAL A 69 8.32 -6.35 0.27
CA VAL A 69 8.22 -7.76 -0.11
C VAL A 69 7.36 -8.46 0.93
N ILE A 70 6.33 -9.17 0.48
CA ILE A 70 5.42 -9.92 1.33
C ILE A 70 5.62 -11.40 1.06
N GLU A 71 6.06 -12.13 2.06
CA GLU A 71 6.19 -13.58 2.01
C GLU A 71 5.11 -14.20 2.88
N MET A 72 4.40 -15.18 2.35
CA MET A 72 3.31 -15.86 3.04
C MET A 72 3.49 -17.37 2.96
N ASP A 73 3.17 -18.05 4.04
CA ASP A 73 3.16 -19.49 4.16
C ASP A 73 2.04 -19.95 5.12
N LYS A 74 1.99 -21.24 5.44
CA LYS A 74 1.00 -21.81 6.36
C LYS A 74 1.06 -21.23 7.78
N GLU A 75 2.18 -20.65 8.21
CA GLU A 75 2.36 -20.14 9.58
C GLU A 75 1.97 -18.68 9.71
N GLY A 76 2.13 -17.91 8.60
CA GLY A 76 1.85 -16.48 8.65
C GLY A 76 2.36 -15.69 7.46
N CYS A 77 2.63 -14.44 7.73
CA CYS A 77 3.06 -13.47 6.75
C CYS A 77 4.28 -12.70 7.25
N THR A 78 5.33 -12.64 6.45
CA THR A 78 6.52 -11.85 6.70
C THR A 78 6.54 -10.66 5.75
N VAL A 79 6.52 -9.45 6.30
CA VAL A 79 6.64 -8.19 5.55
C VAL A 79 8.06 -7.69 5.68
N LYS A 80 8.77 -7.63 4.55
CA LYS A 80 10.16 -7.19 4.46
C LYS A 80 10.23 -5.83 3.77
N TRP A 81 10.95 -4.91 4.36
CA TRP A 81 11.24 -3.63 3.75
C TRP A 81 12.67 -3.20 4.09
N ARG A 82 13.54 -3.13 3.09
CA ARG A 82 15.00 -2.92 3.28
C ARG A 82 15.56 -3.87 4.36
N ASN A 83 16.04 -3.31 5.48
CA ASN A 83 16.64 -4.05 6.59
C ASN A 83 15.63 -4.39 7.71
N HIS A 84 14.35 -4.06 7.53
CA HIS A 84 13.32 -4.35 8.52
C HIS A 84 12.46 -5.51 8.06
N ASN A 85 12.38 -6.53 8.90
CA ASN A 85 11.51 -7.67 8.71
C ASN A 85 10.50 -7.71 9.86
N LYS A 86 9.24 -7.87 9.53
CA LYS A 86 8.19 -8.05 10.53
C LYS A 86 7.39 -9.29 10.19
N VAL A 87 7.34 -10.21 11.15
CA VAL A 87 6.63 -11.48 11.02
C VAL A 87 5.31 -11.37 11.77
N TYR A 88 4.24 -11.82 11.14
CA TYR A 88 2.90 -11.90 11.71
C TYR A 88 2.39 -13.33 11.56
N ARG A 89 1.97 -13.97 12.63
CA ARG A 89 1.18 -15.19 12.55
C ARG A 89 -0.22 -14.87 12.04
N TRP A 90 -0.86 -15.83 11.38
CA TRP A 90 -2.25 -15.63 10.92
C TRP A 90 -3.21 -15.24 12.05
N SER A 91 -3.00 -15.76 13.26
CA SER A 91 -3.78 -15.43 14.46
C SER A 91 -3.58 -14.00 14.96
N GLU A 92 -2.47 -13.35 14.62
CA GLU A 92 -2.17 -11.97 15.03
C GLU A 92 -2.78 -10.94 14.07
N LEU A 93 -3.15 -11.36 12.87
CA LEU A 93 -3.79 -10.50 11.88
C LEU A 93 -5.29 -10.41 12.17
N LYS A 94 -5.72 -9.34 12.83
CA LYS A 94 -7.11 -9.10 13.19
C LYS A 94 -7.98 -8.74 11.99
N THR A 95 -7.40 -8.06 10.99
CA THR A 95 -8.06 -7.77 9.73
C THR A 95 -7.48 -8.66 8.64
N ARG A 96 -8.33 -9.47 8.01
CA ARG A 96 -8.02 -10.31 6.85
C ARG A 96 -9.24 -10.27 5.94
N ARG A 97 -9.20 -9.43 4.89
CA ARG A 97 -10.35 -9.27 4.01
C ARG A 97 -9.94 -9.02 2.57
N ILE A 98 -10.81 -9.41 1.65
CA ILE A 98 -10.68 -9.10 0.22
C ILE A 98 -11.67 -7.99 -0.10
N GLU A 99 -11.14 -6.82 -0.44
CA GLU A 99 -11.93 -5.66 -0.81
C GLU A 99 -12.04 -5.57 -2.33
N ASN A 100 -13.29 -5.47 -2.82
CA ASN A 100 -13.60 -5.26 -4.23
C ASN A 100 -13.78 -3.78 -4.53
N ASN A 101 -13.43 -3.35 -5.76
CA ASN A 101 -13.63 -1.99 -6.26
C ASN A 101 -12.84 -0.90 -5.54
N ILE A 102 -11.61 -1.20 -5.12
CA ILE A 102 -10.67 -0.18 -4.69
C ILE A 102 -10.17 0.55 -5.94
N LYS A 103 -10.40 1.86 -5.99
CA LYS A 103 -9.70 2.73 -6.94
C LYS A 103 -8.52 3.35 -6.21
N SER A 104 -7.32 2.96 -6.59
CA SER A 104 -6.10 3.67 -6.28
C SER A 104 -5.90 4.76 -7.33
N CYS A 105 -5.26 5.87 -6.96
CA CYS A 105 -4.89 6.91 -7.92
C CYS A 105 -3.86 6.42 -8.96
N TYR A 106 -3.23 5.27 -8.73
CA TYR A 106 -2.15 4.75 -9.57
C TYR A 106 -2.48 3.40 -10.24
N THR A 107 -3.48 2.69 -9.77
CA THR A 107 -3.86 1.39 -10.34
C THR A 107 -5.37 1.24 -10.38
N ASP A 108 -5.89 0.77 -11.51
CA ASP A 108 -7.27 0.33 -11.63
C ASP A 108 -7.49 -1.03 -10.91
N CYS A 109 -6.86 -1.20 -9.75
CA CYS A 109 -7.03 -2.43 -8.98
C CYS A 109 -8.47 -2.57 -8.52
N ARG A 110 -9.14 -3.58 -9.02
CA ARG A 110 -10.54 -3.87 -8.68
C ARG A 110 -10.66 -4.66 -7.39
N LYS A 111 -9.61 -5.43 -7.04
CA LYS A 111 -9.57 -6.30 -5.86
C LYS A 111 -8.23 -6.21 -5.14
N CYS A 112 -8.30 -6.25 -3.82
CA CYS A 112 -7.12 -6.20 -2.97
C CYS A 112 -7.34 -7.02 -1.70
N ALA A 113 -6.38 -7.86 -1.34
CA ALA A 113 -6.35 -8.45 -0.01
C ALA A 113 -5.73 -7.45 0.97
N VAL A 114 -6.44 -7.19 2.05
CA VAL A 114 -6.06 -6.24 3.11
C VAL A 114 -5.77 -7.03 4.37
N MET A 115 -4.59 -6.81 4.93
CA MET A 115 -4.14 -7.47 6.14
C MET A 115 -3.61 -6.45 7.14
N SER A 116 -3.99 -6.62 8.41
CA SER A 116 -3.52 -5.76 9.50
C SER A 116 -3.56 -6.49 10.84
N PRO A 117 -2.59 -6.25 11.74
CA PRO A 117 -2.63 -6.71 13.12
C PRO A 117 -3.69 -5.95 13.94
N TYR A 118 -4.26 -4.88 13.38
CA TYR A 118 -5.32 -4.09 14.00
C TYR A 118 -6.65 -4.36 13.33
N GLU A 119 -7.72 -4.19 14.07
CA GLU A 119 -9.06 -4.17 13.52
C GLU A 119 -9.28 -2.87 12.75
N ILE A 120 -9.45 -2.98 11.42
CA ILE A 120 -9.73 -1.84 10.56
C ILE A 120 -11.24 -1.76 10.37
N LYS A 121 -11.88 -0.83 11.07
CA LYS A 121 -13.34 -0.60 10.99
C LYS A 121 -13.76 0.16 9.74
N ARG A 122 -12.84 0.89 9.08
CA ARG A 122 -13.15 1.73 7.92
C ARG A 122 -12.73 1.05 6.61
N PHE A 123 -13.63 1.06 5.65
CA PHE A 123 -13.35 0.60 4.30
C PHE A 123 -12.76 1.74 3.47
N ARG A 124 -11.80 1.43 2.60
CA ARG A 124 -11.31 2.39 1.61
C ARG A 124 -12.44 2.70 0.62
N LYS A 125 -13.20 3.75 0.87
CA LYS A 125 -14.10 4.33 -0.10
C LYS A 125 -13.39 5.45 -0.86
N LYS A 126 -13.86 5.73 -2.08
CA LYS A 126 -13.39 6.74 -3.03
C LYS A 126 -13.59 8.18 -2.50
N ASP A 127 -13.28 8.43 -1.24
CA ASP A 127 -13.44 9.72 -0.59
C ASP A 127 -12.04 10.34 -0.40
N PRO A 128 -11.75 11.51 -1.03
CA PRO A 128 -10.50 12.24 -0.82
C PRO A 128 -10.19 12.50 0.65
N MET A 129 -11.22 12.74 1.49
CA MET A 129 -11.04 12.96 2.93
C MET A 129 -10.60 11.68 3.65
N SER A 130 -11.07 10.49 3.24
CA SER A 130 -10.59 9.23 3.82
C SER A 130 -9.12 8.97 3.48
N TYR A 131 -8.64 9.46 2.35
CA TYR A 131 -7.23 9.42 1.98
C TYR A 131 -6.38 10.27 2.93
N PHE A 132 -6.78 11.52 3.20
CA PHE A 132 -6.10 12.39 4.16
C PHE A 132 -6.15 11.87 5.60
N ILE A 133 -7.28 11.35 6.04
CA ILE A 133 -7.42 10.76 7.37
C ILE A 133 -6.51 9.53 7.52
N ASN A 134 -6.37 8.70 6.47
CA ASN A 134 -5.46 7.57 6.46
C ASN A 134 -3.99 8.00 6.44
N ILE A 135 -3.64 9.15 5.86
CA ILE A 135 -2.30 9.72 5.93
C ILE A 135 -1.95 10.10 7.37
N LEU A 136 -2.87 10.67 8.11
CA LEU A 136 -2.65 11.12 9.49
C LEU A 136 -2.65 9.95 10.50
N HIS A 137 -3.18 8.77 10.15
CA HIS A 137 -3.18 7.60 11.03
C HIS A 137 -1.88 6.80 10.89
N TRP A 138 -0.90 7.10 11.73
CA TRP A 138 0.39 6.36 11.82
C TRP A 138 0.22 4.83 12.02
N ARG A 139 -0.92 4.38 12.53
CA ARG A 139 -1.27 2.97 12.69
C ARG A 139 -1.40 2.20 11.36
N ASP A 140 -1.69 2.88 10.27
CA ASP A 140 -1.86 2.25 8.94
C ASP A 140 -0.55 1.73 8.33
N TRP A 141 0.60 2.07 8.91
CA TRP A 141 1.90 1.57 8.42
C TRP A 141 2.09 0.06 8.63
N SER A 142 1.33 -0.53 9.55
CA SER A 142 1.30 -1.98 9.75
C SER A 142 0.25 -2.68 8.87
N THR A 143 -0.59 -1.92 8.17
CA THR A 143 -1.52 -2.44 7.20
C THR A 143 -0.81 -2.63 5.87
N PHE A 144 -0.98 -3.78 5.26
CA PHE A 144 -0.40 -4.09 3.96
C PHE A 144 -1.46 -4.66 3.03
N TYR A 145 -1.23 -4.41 1.74
CA TYR A 145 -2.18 -4.67 0.67
C TYR A 145 -1.52 -5.56 -0.37
N ILE A 146 -2.27 -6.53 -0.89
CA ILE A 146 -1.88 -7.39 -1.99
C ILE A 146 -2.88 -7.22 -3.11
N TYR A 147 -2.42 -6.81 -4.27
CA TYR A 147 -3.27 -6.69 -5.45
C TYR A 147 -3.58 -8.06 -6.02
N LEU A 148 -4.87 -8.33 -6.28
CA LEU A 148 -5.35 -9.64 -6.72
C LEU A 148 -5.66 -9.72 -8.22
N ASP A 149 -5.70 -8.60 -8.92
CA ASP A 149 -6.07 -8.56 -10.35
C ASP A 149 -4.87 -8.60 -11.29
N SER A 150 -3.67 -8.38 -10.75
CA SER A 150 -2.44 -8.33 -11.54
C SER A 150 -1.34 -9.09 -10.84
N GLY A 151 -0.76 -10.03 -11.49
CA GLY A 151 0.44 -10.69 -11.00
C GLY A 151 1.15 -11.31 -12.18
N LYS A 152 2.35 -10.82 -12.48
CA LYS A 152 3.25 -11.50 -13.39
C LYS A 152 4.00 -12.54 -12.58
N ILE A 153 3.93 -13.79 -13.00
CA ILE A 153 4.77 -14.83 -12.41
C ILE A 153 6.20 -14.53 -12.81
N ASN A 154 7.05 -14.32 -11.82
CA ASN A 154 8.46 -14.12 -12.03
C ASN A 154 9.19 -15.41 -11.61
N ASP A 155 9.92 -16.03 -12.53
CA ASP A 155 10.83 -17.18 -12.32
C ASP A 155 10.21 -18.54 -11.92
N GLY A 156 8.91 -18.77 -12.07
CA GLY A 156 8.28 -20.07 -11.81
C GLY A 156 8.38 -20.61 -10.36
N LYS A 157 8.77 -19.75 -9.40
CA LYS A 157 9.04 -20.13 -8.00
C LYS A 157 8.06 -19.49 -7.02
N ASN A 158 6.76 -19.48 -7.30
CA ASN A 158 5.75 -18.84 -6.42
C ASN A 158 6.06 -17.38 -6.09
N LYS A 159 6.77 -16.68 -6.97
CA LYS A 159 7.16 -15.29 -6.85
C LYS A 159 6.39 -14.45 -7.85
N TYR A 160 5.72 -13.41 -7.36
CA TYR A 160 4.79 -12.58 -8.13
C TYR A 160 5.20 -11.12 -8.03
N GLU A 161 5.18 -10.41 -9.15
CA GLU A 161 5.53 -8.98 -9.21
C GLU A 161 4.24 -8.13 -9.21
N GLY A 162 4.17 -7.15 -8.30
CA GLY A 162 3.07 -6.17 -8.19
C GLY A 162 1.76 -6.69 -7.62
N GLY A 163 1.56 -8.01 -7.57
CA GLY A 163 0.35 -8.64 -7.08
C GLY A 163 0.30 -10.12 -7.43
N ILE A 164 -0.84 -10.77 -7.23
CA ILE A 164 -1.06 -12.19 -7.50
C ILE A 164 -2.45 -12.39 -8.10
N ASN A 165 -2.62 -13.42 -8.92
CA ASN A 165 -3.94 -13.80 -9.41
C ASN A 165 -4.83 -14.27 -8.25
N GLU A 166 -6.08 -13.78 -8.20
CA GLU A 166 -7.02 -14.07 -7.12
C GLU A 166 -7.25 -15.56 -6.91
N SER A 167 -7.40 -16.35 -7.98
CA SER A 167 -7.65 -17.79 -7.87
C SER A 167 -6.47 -18.53 -7.22
N ILE A 168 -5.24 -18.14 -7.57
CA ILE A 168 -4.02 -18.70 -6.98
C ILE A 168 -3.94 -18.30 -5.49
N PHE A 169 -4.19 -17.03 -5.17
CA PHE A 169 -4.18 -16.55 -3.79
C PHE A 169 -5.22 -17.31 -2.94
N ARG A 170 -6.48 -17.37 -3.40
CA ARG A 170 -7.56 -18.08 -2.69
C ARG A 170 -7.27 -19.58 -2.53
N GLY A 171 -6.72 -20.21 -3.55
CA GLY A 171 -6.33 -21.63 -3.49
C GLY A 171 -5.28 -21.88 -2.39
N LYS A 172 -4.26 -21.01 -2.30
CA LYS A 172 -3.20 -21.14 -1.31
C LYS A 172 -3.69 -20.86 0.12
N ILE A 173 -4.43 -19.76 0.35
CA ILE A 173 -4.95 -19.46 1.68
C ILE A 173 -5.93 -20.53 2.17
N ALA A 174 -6.74 -21.10 1.28
CA ALA A 174 -7.63 -22.24 1.62
C ALA A 174 -6.82 -23.49 2.00
N GLN A 175 -5.74 -23.79 1.28
CA GLN A 175 -4.82 -24.89 1.59
C GLN A 175 -4.18 -24.72 2.97
N TRP A 176 -3.90 -23.49 3.40
CA TRP A 176 -3.35 -23.17 4.72
C TRP A 176 -4.43 -23.08 5.83
N GLY A 177 -5.71 -23.25 5.48
CA GLY A 177 -6.82 -23.12 6.42
C GLY A 177 -7.08 -21.68 6.89
N VAL A 178 -6.66 -20.69 6.10
CA VAL A 178 -6.81 -19.27 6.43
C VAL A 178 -8.05 -18.71 5.73
N THR A 179 -8.86 -17.97 6.46
CA THR A 179 -10.07 -17.33 5.94
C THR A 179 -9.88 -15.83 5.77
N PHE A 180 -10.47 -15.30 4.70
CA PHE A 180 -10.55 -13.88 4.41
C PHE A 180 -12.01 -13.49 4.17
N ASP A 181 -12.44 -12.38 4.74
CA ASP A 181 -13.78 -11.86 4.56
C ASP A 181 -13.89 -11.13 3.22
N ASP A 182 -14.92 -11.44 2.43
CA ASP A 182 -15.19 -10.75 1.17
C ASP A 182 -16.01 -9.49 1.41
N VAL A 183 -15.44 -8.33 1.06
CA VAL A 183 -16.08 -7.03 1.24
C VAL A 183 -16.31 -6.35 -0.10
N ASN A 184 -17.57 -6.06 -0.41
CA ASN A 184 -17.93 -5.32 -1.61
C ASN A 184 -18.15 -3.85 -1.29
N LEU A 185 -17.15 -3.02 -1.57
CA LEU A 185 -17.18 -1.59 -1.27
C LEU A 185 -18.26 -0.80 -2.00
N LYS A 186 -18.86 -1.35 -3.08
CA LYS A 186 -20.02 -0.71 -3.73
C LYS A 186 -21.28 -0.76 -2.88
N LYS A 187 -21.39 -1.79 -2.02
CA LYS A 187 -22.55 -2.02 -1.16
C LYS A 187 -22.44 -1.34 0.21
N VAL A 188 -21.22 -0.92 0.57
CA VAL A 188 -20.97 -0.25 1.86
C VAL A 188 -21.35 1.21 1.76
N LYS A 189 -22.23 1.72 2.64
CA LYS A 189 -22.57 3.14 2.72
C LYS A 189 -21.36 3.94 3.25
N PRO A 190 -21.22 5.26 2.87
CA PRO A 190 -20.05 6.07 3.25
C PRO A 190 -19.80 6.16 4.75
N TRP A 191 -20.84 5.99 5.57
CA TRP A 191 -20.86 6.15 7.02
C TRP A 191 -21.14 4.85 7.78
N GLU A 192 -21.29 3.70 7.13
CA GLU A 192 -21.38 2.43 7.83
C GLU A 192 -20.03 2.10 8.47
N GLU A 193 -19.97 2.32 9.77
CA GLU A 193 -19.04 1.58 10.61
C GLU A 193 -19.60 0.17 10.71
N ILE A 194 -18.84 -0.82 10.27
CA ILE A 194 -19.19 -2.20 10.57
C ILE A 194 -18.76 -2.42 12.02
N LEU A 195 -19.75 -2.52 12.86
CA LEU A 195 -19.67 -2.94 14.25
C LEU A 195 -19.21 -4.39 14.32
#